data_87a3faf2d8a313f0ae19038786a60046
#
_entry.id   87a3faf2d8a313f0ae19038786a60046
#
_cell.length_a   1.000
_cell.length_b   1.000
_cell.length_c   1.000
_cell.angle_alpha   90.00
_cell.angle_beta   90.00
_cell.angle_gamma   90.00
#
_symmetry.space_group_name_H-M   'P 1'
#
loop_
_entity.id
_entity.type
_entity.pdbx_description
1 polymer ?
#
loop_
_entity_poly.entity_id
_entity_poly.type
_entity_poly.pdbx_seq_one_letter_code
_entity_poly.pdbx_strand_id
1 'polypeptide(L)'
;MRLFVSADLDGLDSAIADVQSLFEGADGLRFTDPSQAHVTLKFLGDTDPDRLDELKAELERAVEDSGIDAFSADIGGLGVFPSPDYISVVWVGVRRGSEELTALHESIESRTTALGFDPEDHDFTPHATVARMDHAGGKELVQEVVSERDPDIGTVEFEEIRLTKSELTPDGPEDSTVESFEL
;
A
#
# COMPACT_ATOMS: atom_id res chain seq x y z
N MET A 1 16.38 -8.76 5.65
CA MET A 1 15.67 -8.19 4.48
C MET A 1 14.38 -7.53 4.92
N ARG A 2 14.10 -6.37 4.39
CA ARG A 2 12.88 -5.62 4.73
C ARG A 2 11.74 -6.05 3.82
N LEU A 3 10.69 -6.60 4.42
CA LEU A 3 9.59 -7.23 3.70
C LEU A 3 8.23 -6.62 4.02
N PHE A 4 7.33 -6.69 3.07
CA PHE A 4 5.91 -6.40 3.24
C PHE A 4 5.08 -7.23 2.26
N VAL A 5 3.80 -7.37 2.58
CA VAL A 5 2.83 -8.05 1.70
C VAL A 5 1.99 -6.98 1.01
N SER A 6 1.85 -7.06 -0.28
CA SER A 6 1.18 -6.03 -1.10
C SER A 6 0.21 -6.59 -2.13
N ALA A 7 -0.73 -5.74 -2.50
CA ALA A 7 -1.55 -5.88 -3.69
C ALA A 7 -1.21 -4.71 -4.61
N ASP A 8 -0.59 -4.99 -5.75
CA ASP A 8 0.01 -3.96 -6.61
C ASP A 8 -1.01 -3.37 -7.59
N LEU A 9 -0.92 -2.05 -7.80
CA LEU A 9 -1.80 -1.32 -8.72
C LEU A 9 -1.27 -1.33 -10.15
N ASP A 10 -1.12 -2.53 -10.70
CA ASP A 10 -0.58 -2.70 -12.06
C ASP A 10 -1.50 -2.03 -13.10
N GLY A 11 -0.89 -1.28 -14.01
CA GLY A 11 -1.62 -0.61 -15.09
C GLY A 11 -2.18 0.77 -14.75
N LEU A 12 -2.00 1.25 -13.51
CA LEU A 12 -2.49 2.57 -13.09
C LEU A 12 -1.39 3.64 -12.96
N ASP A 13 -0.22 3.38 -13.48
CA ASP A 13 0.96 4.27 -13.37
C ASP A 13 0.64 5.71 -13.81
N SER A 14 0.04 5.87 -14.98
CA SER A 14 -0.29 7.19 -15.54
C SER A 14 -1.35 7.89 -14.71
N ALA A 15 -2.36 7.17 -14.24
CA ALA A 15 -3.41 7.73 -13.40
C ALA A 15 -2.87 8.18 -12.04
N ILE A 16 -1.94 7.42 -11.45
CA ILE A 16 -1.26 7.81 -10.21
C ILE A 16 -0.40 9.06 -10.44
N ALA A 17 0.35 9.12 -11.56
CA ALA A 17 1.13 10.31 -11.89
C ALA A 17 0.26 11.56 -12.05
N ASP A 18 -0.92 11.42 -12.66
CA ASP A 18 -1.90 12.51 -12.79
C ASP A 18 -2.38 13.00 -11.43
N VAL A 19 -2.62 12.11 -10.49
CA VAL A 19 -2.99 12.49 -9.11
C VAL A 19 -1.84 13.23 -8.43
N GLN A 20 -0.61 12.75 -8.57
CA GLN A 20 0.56 13.42 -8.00
C GLN A 20 0.70 14.86 -8.53
N SER A 21 0.36 15.10 -9.79
CA SER A 21 0.44 16.45 -10.37
C SER A 21 -0.55 17.44 -9.77
N LEU A 22 -1.60 16.99 -9.10
CA LEU A 22 -2.51 17.88 -8.35
C LEU A 22 -1.82 18.58 -7.19
N PHE A 23 -0.72 18.02 -6.71
CA PHE A 23 0.05 18.51 -5.56
C PHE A 23 1.32 19.25 -5.96
N GLU A 24 1.49 19.59 -7.25
CA GLU A 24 2.62 20.40 -7.70
C GLU A 24 2.65 21.73 -6.95
N GLY A 25 3.85 22.12 -6.48
CA GLY A 25 4.04 23.32 -5.67
C GLY A 25 4.07 23.06 -4.17
N ALA A 26 3.71 21.87 -3.71
CA ALA A 26 3.87 21.49 -2.30
C ALA A 26 5.31 21.01 -2.06
N ASP A 27 6.21 21.94 -1.70
CA ASP A 27 7.64 21.70 -1.60
C ASP A 27 8.02 20.63 -0.57
N GLY A 28 7.19 20.42 0.44
CA GLY A 28 7.40 19.41 1.48
C GLY A 28 7.12 17.99 1.04
N LEU A 29 6.47 17.80 -0.10
CA LEU A 29 6.11 16.46 -0.59
C LEU A 29 7.24 15.83 -1.41
N ARG A 30 7.45 14.57 -1.16
CA ARG A 30 8.29 13.68 -1.97
C ARG A 30 7.39 12.63 -2.58
N PHE A 31 7.27 12.63 -3.91
CA PHE A 31 6.39 11.71 -4.62
C PHE A 31 7.00 10.30 -4.70
N THR A 32 6.16 9.29 -4.56
CA THR A 32 6.56 7.90 -4.77
C THR A 32 6.61 7.60 -6.27
N ASP A 33 7.28 6.50 -6.64
CA ASP A 33 7.30 6.03 -8.02
C ASP A 33 5.92 5.48 -8.40
N PRO A 34 5.22 6.06 -9.37
CA PRO A 34 3.89 5.58 -9.78
C PRO A 34 3.87 4.11 -10.23
N SER A 35 4.97 3.62 -10.79
CA SER A 35 5.07 2.21 -11.23
C SER A 35 5.15 1.22 -10.07
N GLN A 36 5.45 1.69 -8.87
CA GLN A 36 5.54 0.89 -7.65
C GLN A 36 4.32 1.05 -6.73
N ALA A 37 3.27 1.74 -7.18
CA ALA A 37 2.07 1.96 -6.38
C ALA A 37 1.41 0.63 -5.98
N HIS A 38 1.06 0.51 -4.71
CA HIS A 38 0.48 -0.71 -4.15
C HIS A 38 -0.33 -0.42 -2.89
N VAL A 39 -1.23 -1.34 -2.56
CA VAL A 39 -1.87 -1.39 -1.25
C VAL A 39 -1.03 -2.32 -0.37
N THR A 40 -0.51 -1.82 0.74
CA THR A 40 0.21 -2.66 1.71
C THR A 40 -0.80 -3.42 2.56
N LEU A 41 -0.71 -4.74 2.57
CA LEU A 41 -1.56 -5.60 3.39
C LEU A 41 -0.95 -5.89 4.75
N LYS A 42 0.36 -5.97 4.83
CA LYS A 42 1.10 -6.19 6.09
C LYS A 42 2.56 -5.78 5.96
N PHE A 43 3.02 -4.93 6.87
CA PHE A 43 4.45 -4.68 7.04
C PHE A 43 5.05 -5.75 7.94
N LEU A 44 6.09 -6.40 7.45
CA LEU A 44 6.82 -7.44 8.19
C LEU A 44 8.12 -6.90 8.79
N GLY A 45 8.67 -5.84 8.22
CA GLY A 45 9.93 -5.24 8.65
C GLY A 45 11.13 -6.10 8.32
N ASP A 46 12.21 -5.92 9.06
CA ASP A 46 13.42 -6.70 8.87
C ASP A 46 13.18 -8.15 9.24
N THR A 47 13.39 -9.03 8.28
CA THR A 47 13.11 -10.47 8.40
C THR A 47 14.37 -11.26 8.06
N ASP A 48 14.69 -12.24 8.92
CA ASP A 48 15.79 -13.15 8.67
C ASP A 48 15.50 -13.99 7.41
N PRO A 49 16.42 -14.04 6.43
CA PRO A 49 16.23 -14.87 5.24
C PRO A 49 15.92 -16.34 5.53
N ASP A 50 16.41 -16.87 6.64
CA ASP A 50 16.13 -18.25 7.07
C ASP A 50 14.65 -18.51 7.40
N ARG A 51 13.86 -17.44 7.60
CA ARG A 51 12.44 -17.54 7.87
C ARG A 51 11.55 -17.47 6.63
N LEU A 52 12.14 -17.25 5.44
CA LEU A 52 11.35 -17.08 4.20
C LEU A 52 10.46 -18.28 3.87
N ASP A 53 10.97 -19.49 4.00
CA ASP A 53 10.20 -20.68 3.63
C ASP A 53 8.95 -20.86 4.50
N GLU A 54 9.07 -20.68 5.81
CA GLU A 54 7.91 -20.75 6.70
C GLU A 54 6.94 -19.60 6.45
N LEU A 55 7.46 -18.40 6.19
CA LEU A 55 6.64 -17.21 5.90
C LEU A 55 5.83 -17.41 4.61
N LYS A 56 6.46 -17.89 3.55
CA LYS A 56 5.80 -18.18 2.28
C LYS A 56 4.68 -19.20 2.45
N ALA A 57 4.93 -20.27 3.21
CA ALA A 57 3.93 -21.30 3.48
C ALA A 57 2.73 -20.73 4.24
N GLU A 58 2.96 -19.87 5.23
CA GLU A 58 1.89 -19.26 6.00
C GLU A 58 1.12 -18.22 5.20
N LEU A 59 1.76 -17.48 4.30
CA LEU A 59 1.08 -16.54 3.41
C LEU A 59 0.17 -17.26 2.41
N GLU A 60 0.61 -18.39 1.86
CA GLU A 60 -0.22 -19.23 1.01
C GLU A 60 -1.47 -19.70 1.73
N ARG A 61 -1.31 -20.16 2.97
CA ARG A 61 -2.44 -20.57 3.82
C ARG A 61 -3.35 -19.40 4.19
N ALA A 62 -2.77 -18.21 4.38
CA ALA A 62 -3.57 -17.01 4.66
C ALA A 62 -4.50 -16.67 3.50
N VAL A 63 -4.02 -16.79 2.27
CA VAL A 63 -4.85 -16.59 1.07
C VAL A 63 -5.98 -17.62 1.03
N GLU A 64 -5.68 -18.89 1.24
CA GLU A 64 -6.69 -19.96 1.27
C GLU A 64 -7.73 -19.70 2.36
N ASP A 65 -7.31 -19.37 3.56
CA ASP A 65 -8.19 -19.12 4.71
C ASP A 65 -9.06 -17.87 4.52
N SER A 66 -8.58 -16.88 3.77
CA SER A 66 -9.36 -15.67 3.49
C SER A 66 -10.62 -15.95 2.68
N GLY A 67 -10.58 -17.00 1.85
CA GLY A 67 -11.67 -17.32 0.92
C GLY A 67 -11.83 -16.31 -0.21
N ILE A 68 -10.85 -15.43 -0.40
CA ILE A 68 -10.89 -14.38 -1.43
C ILE A 68 -10.30 -14.92 -2.72
N ASP A 69 -11.13 -14.92 -3.78
CA ASP A 69 -10.71 -15.18 -5.15
C ASP A 69 -10.31 -13.87 -5.84
N ALA A 70 -9.76 -13.97 -7.05
CA ALA A 70 -9.45 -12.79 -7.86
C ALA A 70 -10.66 -11.84 -7.94
N PHE A 71 -10.42 -10.56 -7.79
CA PHE A 71 -11.48 -9.55 -7.76
C PHE A 71 -11.03 -8.23 -8.39
N SER A 72 -12.03 -7.44 -8.81
CA SER A 72 -11.82 -6.07 -9.31
C SER A 72 -11.95 -5.08 -8.17
N ALA A 73 -11.09 -4.09 -8.15
CA ALA A 73 -11.14 -2.99 -7.19
C ALA A 73 -11.19 -1.64 -7.90
N ASP A 74 -11.96 -0.71 -7.37
CA ASP A 74 -12.02 0.65 -7.85
C ASP A 74 -11.17 1.54 -6.94
N ILE A 75 -10.17 2.19 -7.53
CA ILE A 75 -9.23 3.05 -6.82
C ILE A 75 -9.70 4.50 -6.98
N GLY A 76 -9.85 5.20 -5.88
CA GLY A 76 -10.30 6.59 -5.91
C GLY A 76 -10.32 7.24 -4.54
N GLY A 77 -10.46 8.56 -4.56
CA GLY A 77 -10.42 9.38 -3.37
C GLY A 77 -9.00 9.70 -2.91
N LEU A 78 -8.91 10.67 -2.01
CA LEU A 78 -7.65 11.13 -1.43
C LEU A 78 -7.76 11.15 0.08
N GLY A 79 -6.64 10.91 0.74
CA GLY A 79 -6.56 11.04 2.18
C GLY A 79 -5.14 11.30 2.64
N VAL A 80 -5.01 11.57 3.92
CA VAL A 80 -3.72 11.83 4.57
C VAL A 80 -3.66 11.08 5.89
N PHE A 81 -2.45 10.69 6.29
CA PHE A 81 -2.17 10.14 7.61
C PHE A 81 -1.08 10.96 8.30
N PRO A 82 -1.06 11.06 9.63
CA PRO A 82 -2.11 10.60 10.56
C PRO A 82 -3.35 11.48 10.58
N SER A 83 -3.24 12.78 10.26
CA SER A 83 -4.37 13.70 10.25
C SER A 83 -4.11 14.89 9.33
N PRO A 84 -5.14 15.66 8.91
CA PRO A 84 -4.94 16.88 8.11
C PRO A 84 -4.08 17.93 8.81
N ASP A 85 -4.04 17.94 10.13
CA ASP A 85 -3.25 18.89 10.91
C ASP A 85 -1.76 18.53 10.95
N TYR A 86 -1.45 17.23 10.87
CA TYR A 86 -0.08 16.72 10.81
C TYR A 86 0.01 15.64 9.74
N ILE A 87 0.50 16.02 8.56
CA ILE A 87 0.54 15.15 7.39
C ILE A 87 1.90 14.49 7.26
N SER A 88 1.93 13.16 7.22
CA SER A 88 3.12 12.37 6.92
C SER A 88 3.00 11.67 5.58
N VAL A 89 1.80 11.24 5.21
CA VAL A 89 1.51 10.43 4.02
C VAL A 89 0.29 11.00 3.31
N VAL A 90 0.37 11.10 1.99
CA VAL A 90 -0.75 11.37 1.11
C VAL A 90 -1.05 10.09 0.33
N TRP A 91 -2.31 9.69 0.28
CA TRP A 91 -2.70 8.42 -0.31
C TRP A 91 -3.96 8.51 -1.15
N VAL A 92 -4.12 7.53 -2.04
CA VAL A 92 -5.36 7.27 -2.77
C VAL A 92 -6.05 6.06 -2.14
N GLY A 93 -7.37 6.10 -2.10
CA GLY A 93 -8.18 5.09 -1.43
C GLY A 93 -8.66 3.98 -2.35
N VAL A 94 -9.33 3.02 -1.73
CA VAL A 94 -10.00 1.92 -2.42
C VAL A 94 -11.50 2.04 -2.12
N ARG A 95 -12.31 2.11 -3.15
CA ARG A 95 -13.78 2.14 -3.03
C ARG A 95 -14.31 0.71 -3.06
N ARG A 96 -14.67 0.19 -4.22
CA ARG A 96 -15.02 -1.23 -4.37
C ARG A 96 -13.76 -2.09 -4.21
N GLY A 97 -13.86 -3.19 -3.51
CA GLY A 97 -12.73 -4.09 -3.23
C GLY A 97 -12.11 -3.91 -1.85
N SER A 98 -12.54 -2.91 -1.08
CA SER A 98 -12.08 -2.67 0.28
C SER A 98 -12.34 -3.84 1.22
N GLU A 99 -13.50 -4.48 1.10
CA GLU A 99 -13.87 -5.61 1.95
C GLU A 99 -12.97 -6.82 1.69
N GLU A 100 -12.67 -7.10 0.42
CA GLU A 100 -11.79 -8.19 0.02
C GLU A 100 -10.36 -7.96 0.52
N LEU A 101 -9.84 -6.74 0.35
CA LEU A 101 -8.52 -6.37 0.85
C LEU A 101 -8.45 -6.46 2.38
N THR A 102 -9.50 -6.06 3.07
CA THR A 102 -9.58 -6.16 4.54
C THR A 102 -9.58 -7.62 4.99
N ALA A 103 -10.33 -8.50 4.31
CA ALA A 103 -10.34 -9.92 4.62
C ALA A 103 -8.96 -10.56 4.41
N LEU A 104 -8.27 -10.20 3.34
CA LEU A 104 -6.89 -10.64 3.10
C LEU A 104 -5.97 -10.16 4.20
N HIS A 105 -6.05 -8.88 4.57
CA HIS A 105 -5.26 -8.31 5.65
C HIS A 105 -5.48 -9.06 6.97
N GLU A 106 -6.72 -9.30 7.35
CA GLU A 106 -7.05 -9.99 8.61
C GLU A 106 -6.50 -11.41 8.65
N SER A 107 -6.60 -12.14 7.55
CA SER A 107 -6.06 -13.49 7.44
C SER A 107 -4.53 -13.50 7.53
N ILE A 108 -3.86 -12.58 6.83
CA ILE A 108 -2.40 -12.41 6.87
C ILE A 108 -1.94 -12.01 8.27
N GLU A 109 -2.63 -11.06 8.89
CA GLU A 109 -2.34 -10.59 10.25
C GLU A 109 -2.38 -11.74 11.25
N SER A 110 -3.44 -12.55 11.21
CA SER A 110 -3.60 -13.70 12.10
C SER A 110 -2.44 -14.71 11.97
N ARG A 111 -2.05 -15.03 10.75
CA ARG A 111 -1.00 -16.02 10.53
C ARG A 111 0.41 -15.50 10.79
N THR A 112 0.68 -14.25 10.42
CA THR A 112 2.01 -13.67 10.64
C THR A 112 2.26 -13.35 12.11
N THR A 113 1.25 -12.92 12.85
CA THR A 113 1.39 -12.72 14.30
C THR A 113 1.63 -14.04 15.03
N ALA A 114 1.03 -15.13 14.58
CA ALA A 114 1.29 -16.48 15.09
C ALA A 114 2.74 -16.92 14.86
N LEU A 115 3.41 -16.41 13.83
CA LEU A 115 4.83 -16.64 13.56
C LEU A 115 5.75 -15.75 14.40
N GLY A 116 5.20 -14.78 15.15
CA GLY A 116 5.96 -13.87 15.98
C GLY A 116 6.22 -12.49 15.37
N PHE A 117 5.65 -12.18 14.20
CA PHE A 117 5.69 -10.82 13.68
C PHE A 117 4.79 -9.90 14.50
N ASP A 118 5.18 -8.64 14.60
CA ASP A 118 4.43 -7.67 15.40
C ASP A 118 3.02 -7.44 14.83
N PRO A 119 1.98 -7.38 15.69
CA PRO A 119 0.64 -7.03 15.24
C PRO A 119 0.57 -5.56 14.85
N GLU A 120 -0.34 -5.25 13.92
CA GLU A 120 -0.65 -3.86 13.60
C GLU A 120 -1.34 -3.19 14.80
N ASP A 121 -0.97 -1.95 15.07
CA ASP A 121 -1.47 -1.19 16.22
C ASP A 121 -2.58 -0.20 15.88
N HIS A 122 -3.08 -0.22 14.64
CA HIS A 122 -4.13 0.65 14.14
C HIS A 122 -5.06 -0.10 13.19
N ASP A 123 -6.23 0.47 12.94
CA ASP A 123 -7.22 -0.10 12.02
C ASP A 123 -6.67 -0.10 10.59
N PHE A 124 -7.01 -1.15 9.85
CA PHE A 124 -6.62 -1.29 8.46
C PHE A 124 -7.50 -0.41 7.56
N THR A 125 -6.86 0.50 6.84
CA THR A 125 -7.50 1.33 5.81
C THR A 125 -6.83 1.03 4.48
N PRO A 126 -7.49 0.34 3.54
CA PRO A 126 -6.89 0.08 2.22
C PRO A 126 -6.54 1.39 1.51
N HIS A 127 -5.27 1.57 1.19
CA HIS A 127 -4.78 2.78 0.54
C HIS A 127 -3.47 2.51 -0.19
N ALA A 128 -3.18 3.36 -1.17
CA ALA A 128 -1.88 3.37 -1.83
C ALA A 128 -1.22 4.74 -1.64
N THR A 129 -0.02 4.75 -1.10
CA THR A 129 0.74 5.98 -0.87
C THR A 129 1.20 6.58 -2.20
N VAL A 130 0.97 7.88 -2.40
CA VAL A 130 1.41 8.61 -3.60
C VAL A 130 2.47 9.67 -3.27
N ALA A 131 2.56 10.09 -2.02
CA ALA A 131 3.58 11.04 -1.57
C ALA A 131 3.81 10.91 -0.06
N ARG A 132 5.00 11.32 0.36
CA ARG A 132 5.37 11.46 1.77
C ARG A 132 5.76 12.89 2.04
N MET A 133 5.36 13.42 3.19
CA MET A 133 5.66 14.80 3.55
C MET A 133 6.88 14.83 4.48
N ASP A 134 7.98 15.40 3.98
CA ASP A 134 9.24 15.51 4.71
C ASP A 134 9.31 16.76 5.59
N HIS A 135 8.56 17.81 5.21
CA HIS A 135 8.41 19.04 6.01
C HIS A 135 7.10 19.74 5.63
N ALA A 136 6.71 20.76 6.38
CA ALA A 136 5.41 21.41 6.26
C ALA A 136 5.25 22.35 5.04
N GLY A 137 6.23 22.42 4.15
CA GLY A 137 6.14 23.27 2.95
C GLY A 137 5.03 22.79 2.02
N GLY A 138 4.04 23.65 1.79
CA GLY A 138 2.89 23.31 0.95
C GLY A 138 1.79 22.53 1.64
N LYS A 139 1.81 22.39 2.97
CA LYS A 139 0.77 21.69 3.75
C LYS A 139 -0.63 22.21 3.43
N GLU A 140 -0.78 23.51 3.30
CA GLU A 140 -2.07 24.14 3.01
C GLU A 140 -2.61 23.72 1.63
N LEU A 141 -1.73 23.63 0.64
CA LEU A 141 -2.09 23.13 -0.69
C LEU A 141 -2.56 21.67 -0.61
N VAL A 142 -1.84 20.83 0.15
CA VAL A 142 -2.22 19.43 0.34
C VAL A 142 -3.60 19.35 0.99
N GLN A 143 -3.84 20.11 2.06
CA GLN A 143 -5.13 20.15 2.75
C GLN A 143 -6.27 20.55 1.80
N GLU A 144 -6.05 21.57 0.98
CA GLU A 144 -7.03 22.06 0.01
C GLU A 144 -7.36 21.00 -1.03
N VAL A 145 -6.34 20.39 -1.67
CA VAL A 145 -6.55 19.37 -2.69
C VAL A 145 -7.29 18.17 -2.13
N VAL A 146 -6.88 17.67 -0.97
CA VAL A 146 -7.51 16.52 -0.33
C VAL A 146 -8.97 16.78 0.04
N SER A 147 -9.30 18.00 0.48
CA SER A 147 -10.66 18.35 0.86
C SER A 147 -11.58 18.65 -0.33
N GLU A 148 -11.04 19.16 -1.45
CA GLU A 148 -11.83 19.63 -2.60
C GLU A 148 -11.88 18.65 -3.75
N ARG A 149 -10.91 17.72 -3.86
CA ARG A 149 -10.81 16.77 -4.94
C ARG A 149 -11.21 15.37 -4.51
N ASP A 150 -11.87 14.67 -5.41
CA ASP A 150 -12.28 13.28 -5.22
C ASP A 150 -12.04 12.51 -6.51
N PRO A 151 -10.76 12.30 -6.89
CA PRO A 151 -10.45 11.72 -8.20
C PRO A 151 -10.83 10.24 -8.27
N ASP A 152 -11.37 9.85 -9.43
CA ASP A 152 -11.46 8.46 -9.84
C ASP A 152 -10.14 8.11 -10.54
N ILE A 153 -9.46 7.08 -10.06
CA ILE A 153 -8.15 6.72 -10.59
C ILE A 153 -8.26 5.60 -11.61
N GLY A 154 -9.03 4.59 -11.30
CA GLY A 154 -9.27 3.51 -12.23
C GLY A 154 -9.64 2.21 -11.53
N THR A 155 -9.78 1.16 -12.33
CA THR A 155 -10.09 -0.19 -11.87
C THR A 155 -8.85 -1.06 -12.04
N VAL A 156 -8.55 -1.86 -11.03
CA VAL A 156 -7.47 -2.85 -11.06
C VAL A 156 -8.03 -4.23 -10.77
N GLU A 157 -7.52 -5.22 -11.50
CA GLU A 157 -7.80 -6.63 -11.23
C GLU A 157 -6.72 -7.17 -10.30
N PHE A 158 -7.11 -7.59 -9.09
CA PHE A 158 -6.21 -8.28 -8.18
C PHE A 158 -6.33 -9.78 -8.38
N GLU A 159 -5.34 -10.37 -9.04
CA GLU A 159 -5.27 -11.81 -9.29
C GLU A 159 -4.28 -12.50 -8.35
N GLU A 160 -3.46 -11.72 -7.66
CA GLU A 160 -2.42 -12.19 -6.76
C GLU A 160 -2.10 -11.14 -5.70
N ILE A 161 -1.51 -11.61 -4.61
CA ILE A 161 -0.80 -10.75 -3.66
C ILE A 161 0.69 -11.11 -3.71
N ARG A 162 1.54 -10.22 -3.27
CA ARG A 162 2.99 -10.37 -3.38
C ARG A 162 3.68 -10.20 -2.03
N LEU A 163 4.66 -11.05 -1.78
CA LEU A 163 5.67 -10.81 -0.76
C LEU A 163 6.76 -9.97 -1.43
N THR A 164 6.95 -8.77 -0.95
CA THR A 164 7.79 -7.75 -1.59
C THR A 164 8.94 -7.37 -0.67
N LYS A 165 10.11 -7.23 -1.26
CA LYS A 165 11.32 -6.76 -0.59
C LYS A 165 11.56 -5.30 -0.98
N SER A 166 11.82 -4.46 0.00
CA SER A 166 12.19 -3.05 -0.22
C SER A 166 13.67 -2.85 0.07
N GLU A 167 14.38 -2.27 -0.89
CA GLU A 167 15.78 -1.85 -0.73
C GLU A 167 15.88 -0.35 -0.89
N LEU A 168 16.62 0.30 0.02
CA LEU A 168 16.88 1.72 -0.09
C LEU A 168 18.05 1.93 -1.04
N THR A 169 17.81 2.68 -2.12
CA THR A 169 18.82 3.05 -3.11
C THR A 169 19.07 4.57 -3.08
N PRO A 170 20.16 5.07 -3.71
CA PRO A 170 20.37 6.52 -3.82
C PRO A 170 19.23 7.27 -4.51
N ASP A 171 18.45 6.58 -5.37
CA ASP A 171 17.31 7.16 -6.07
C ASP A 171 15.98 6.98 -5.33
N GLY A 172 15.99 6.37 -4.15
CA GLY A 172 14.83 6.11 -3.33
C GLY A 172 14.60 4.61 -3.11
N PRO A 173 13.47 4.23 -2.46
CA PRO A 173 13.13 2.83 -2.25
C PRO A 173 12.88 2.11 -3.57
N GLU A 174 13.44 0.92 -3.71
CA GLU A 174 13.23 0.04 -4.86
C GLU A 174 12.63 -1.27 -4.36
N ASP A 175 11.43 -1.59 -4.89
CA ASP A 175 10.67 -2.75 -4.50
C ASP A 175 10.86 -3.88 -5.50
N SER A 176 10.99 -5.10 -5.01
CA SER A 176 11.10 -6.29 -5.84
C SER A 176 10.26 -7.42 -5.26
N THR A 177 9.63 -8.21 -6.14
CA THR A 177 8.81 -9.34 -5.73
C THR A 177 9.68 -10.53 -5.34
N VAL A 178 9.45 -11.04 -4.14
CA VAL A 178 10.10 -12.27 -3.63
C VAL A 178 9.28 -13.51 -4.03
N GLU A 179 7.95 -13.42 -3.86
CA GLU A 179 7.01 -14.50 -4.18
C GLU A 179 5.64 -13.92 -4.47
N SER A 180 4.89 -14.55 -5.38
CA SER A 180 3.50 -14.23 -5.67
C SER A 180 2.58 -15.34 -5.21
N PHE A 181 1.39 -14.98 -4.74
CA PHE A 181 0.38 -15.91 -4.24
C PHE A 181 -0.93 -15.64 -5.00
N GLU A 182 -1.37 -16.58 -5.82
CA GLU A 182 -2.60 -16.45 -6.60
C GLU A 182 -3.84 -16.47 -5.71
N LEU A 183 -4.78 -15.61 -6.05
CA LEU A 183 -6.09 -15.54 -5.41
C LEU A 183 -7.09 -16.49 -6.06
#